data_8ff6a5bec839e04a2e5037905650a838
#
_entry.id   8ff6a5bec839e04a2e5037905650a838
#
_cell.length_a   1.000
_cell.length_b   1.000
_cell.length_c   1.000
_cell.angle_alpha   90.00
_cell.angle_beta   90.00
_cell.angle_gamma   90.00
#
_symmetry.space_group_name_H-M   'P 1'
#
loop_
_entity.id
_entity.type
_entity.pdbx_description
1 polymer ?
#
loop_
_entity_poly.entity_id
_entity_poly.type
_entity_poly.pdbx_seq_one_letter_code
_entity_poly.pdbx_strand_id
1 'polypeptide(L)'
;IEPFLAKGYEVKTFHTGKDLRSKGADIVSAARECNAGVVLFHRYFGVDSIADIDEAVNELRNAGIIVIEDCTQCLYSTFKRANADYVVASIRKWCGVPDGGFAVCKDGSFENKPEKKDTELEEAKKEASILKYQYLFEGAGYRNVFLTKYRKAEDILDEEKLYFTISDLSAAIQSNLDIESLKQKRRENYKIIAEGLKEVEGITVITEVLAEDEVPLYCPILSEHRFDIQKLLVKNAIYAPIVWLKADSCPAVDEDADYLYDHILCIPIDQRYGEDDMKRVINTLIQNK
;
A
#
# COMPACT_ATOMS: atom_id res chain seq x y z
N ILE A 1 -11.52 3.48 -4.26
CA ILE A 1 -12.80 3.47 -5.00
C ILE A 1 -13.90 4.29 -4.31
N GLU A 2 -13.89 4.39 -2.98
CA GLU A 2 -14.91 5.09 -2.19
C GLU A 2 -15.24 6.51 -2.67
N PRO A 3 -14.28 7.38 -3.01
CA PRO A 3 -14.59 8.71 -3.54
C PRO A 3 -15.42 8.69 -4.84
N PHE A 4 -15.24 7.66 -5.66
CA PHE A 4 -16.03 7.50 -6.89
C PHE A 4 -17.45 7.03 -6.57
N LEU A 5 -17.58 6.03 -5.69
CA LEU A 5 -18.88 5.54 -5.23
C LEU A 5 -19.70 6.64 -4.54
N ALA A 6 -19.07 7.44 -3.68
CA ALA A 6 -19.71 8.57 -2.99
C ALA A 6 -20.22 9.66 -3.94
N LYS A 7 -19.67 9.73 -5.15
CA LYS A 7 -20.12 10.66 -6.21
C LYS A 7 -21.08 10.00 -7.21
N GLY A 8 -21.52 8.76 -6.95
CA GLY A 8 -22.50 8.05 -7.77
C GLY A 8 -21.92 7.41 -9.03
N TYR A 9 -20.60 7.25 -9.13
CA TYR A 9 -20.00 6.50 -10.24
C TYR A 9 -20.23 5.00 -10.07
N GLU A 10 -20.52 4.30 -11.15
CA GLU A 10 -20.43 2.86 -11.20
C GLU A 10 -18.95 2.45 -11.29
N VAL A 11 -18.52 1.51 -10.46
CA VAL A 11 -17.14 1.02 -10.43
C VAL A 11 -17.11 -0.42 -10.91
N LYS A 12 -16.23 -0.72 -11.86
CA LYS A 12 -15.91 -2.05 -12.36
C LYS A 12 -14.44 -2.36 -12.10
N THR A 13 -14.11 -3.62 -12.03
CA THR A 13 -12.74 -4.10 -11.87
C THR A 13 -12.21 -4.68 -13.17
N PHE A 14 -10.90 -4.71 -13.32
CA PHE A 14 -10.21 -5.47 -14.35
C PHE A 14 -9.46 -6.64 -13.73
N HIS A 15 -9.09 -7.61 -14.53
CA HIS A 15 -8.43 -8.82 -14.09
C HIS A 15 -7.06 -8.56 -13.45
N THR A 16 -6.83 -9.22 -12.31
CA THR A 16 -5.52 -9.29 -11.64
C THR A 16 -5.28 -10.75 -11.24
N GLY A 17 -4.24 -11.35 -11.78
CA GLY A 17 -3.89 -12.74 -11.49
C GLY A 17 -3.47 -12.98 -10.04
N LYS A 18 -3.43 -14.24 -9.60
CA LYS A 18 -3.00 -14.64 -8.24
C LYS A 18 -1.57 -14.23 -7.91
N ASP A 19 -0.78 -13.94 -8.92
CA ASP A 19 0.57 -13.38 -8.81
C ASP A 19 0.60 -11.85 -8.66
N LEU A 20 -0.57 -11.22 -8.47
CA LEU A 20 -0.79 -9.77 -8.43
C LEU A 20 -0.41 -9.05 -9.74
N ARG A 21 -0.35 -9.77 -10.86
CA ARG A 21 -0.03 -9.19 -12.15
C ARG A 21 -1.28 -8.98 -13.00
N SER A 22 -1.26 -7.91 -13.76
CA SER A 22 -2.28 -7.55 -14.74
C SER A 22 -1.64 -7.30 -16.10
N LYS A 23 -2.45 -7.26 -17.15
CA LYS A 23 -2.02 -6.86 -18.49
C LYS A 23 -2.70 -5.56 -18.89
N GLY A 24 -1.98 -4.68 -19.54
CA GLY A 24 -2.55 -3.44 -20.08
C GLY A 24 -3.75 -3.70 -20.99
N ALA A 25 -3.71 -4.76 -21.79
CA ALA A 25 -4.82 -5.16 -22.67
C ALA A 25 -6.10 -5.49 -21.89
N ASP A 26 -5.99 -6.13 -20.70
CA ASP A 26 -7.16 -6.46 -19.88
C ASP A 26 -7.80 -5.19 -19.31
N ILE A 27 -6.97 -4.20 -18.94
CA ILE A 27 -7.44 -2.89 -18.49
C ILE A 27 -8.21 -2.17 -19.62
N VAL A 28 -7.66 -2.17 -20.83
CA VAL A 28 -8.30 -1.54 -21.99
C VAL A 28 -9.62 -2.23 -22.34
N SER A 29 -9.65 -3.57 -22.31
CA SER A 29 -10.87 -4.34 -22.58
C SER A 29 -11.97 -4.02 -21.58
N ALA A 30 -11.65 -4.10 -20.28
CA ALA A 30 -12.59 -3.78 -19.22
C ALA A 30 -13.13 -2.33 -19.31
N ALA A 31 -12.26 -1.37 -19.62
CA ALA A 31 -12.66 0.02 -19.80
C ALA A 31 -13.62 0.21 -20.97
N ARG A 32 -13.39 -0.47 -22.08
CA ARG A 32 -14.28 -0.44 -23.27
C ARG A 32 -15.61 -1.11 -23.00
N GLU A 33 -15.61 -2.29 -22.39
CA GLU A 33 -16.81 -3.07 -22.09
C GLU A 33 -17.80 -2.30 -21.21
N CYS A 34 -17.32 -1.52 -20.24
CA CYS A 34 -18.17 -0.72 -19.36
C CYS A 34 -18.31 0.75 -19.79
N ASN A 35 -17.74 1.14 -20.94
CA ASN A 35 -17.70 2.53 -21.40
C ASN A 35 -17.16 3.48 -20.32
N ALA A 36 -16.01 3.14 -19.74
CA ALA A 36 -15.41 3.88 -18.65
C ALA A 36 -15.04 5.32 -19.05
N GLY A 37 -15.34 6.29 -18.20
CA GLY A 37 -14.84 7.66 -18.34
C GLY A 37 -13.50 7.86 -17.61
N VAL A 38 -13.20 7.00 -16.63
CA VAL A 38 -11.98 7.05 -15.83
C VAL A 38 -11.46 5.64 -15.61
N VAL A 39 -10.14 5.48 -15.69
CA VAL A 39 -9.43 4.26 -15.27
C VAL A 39 -8.45 4.64 -14.15
N LEU A 40 -8.54 3.92 -13.03
CA LEU A 40 -7.55 4.00 -11.94
C LEU A 40 -6.85 2.67 -11.85
N PHE A 41 -5.52 2.68 -11.89
CA PHE A 41 -4.72 1.48 -11.63
C PHE A 41 -3.68 1.71 -10.55
N HIS A 42 -3.23 0.60 -9.97
CA HIS A 42 -2.32 0.57 -8.85
C HIS A 42 -1.27 -0.52 -9.07
N ARG A 43 0.01 -0.23 -8.80
CA ARG A 43 1.08 -1.23 -8.85
C ARG A 43 1.36 -1.73 -7.45
N TYR A 44 1.05 -3.01 -7.22
CA TYR A 44 1.04 -3.59 -5.88
C TYR A 44 2.43 -3.76 -5.29
N PHE A 45 2.56 -3.40 -4.03
CA PHE A 45 3.70 -3.68 -3.15
C PHE A 45 5.07 -3.21 -3.65
N GLY A 46 5.13 -2.27 -4.58
CA GLY A 46 6.38 -1.72 -5.11
C GLY A 46 6.93 -2.47 -6.32
N VAL A 47 6.21 -3.46 -6.81
CA VAL A 47 6.56 -4.28 -7.98
C VAL A 47 5.93 -3.67 -9.24
N ASP A 48 6.63 -3.75 -10.38
CA ASP A 48 6.07 -3.42 -11.70
C ASP A 48 5.15 -4.54 -12.16
N SER A 49 3.90 -4.46 -11.70
CA SER A 49 2.92 -5.54 -11.78
C SER A 49 1.97 -5.48 -12.98
N ILE A 50 2.14 -4.52 -13.89
CA ILE A 50 1.24 -4.36 -15.05
C ILE A 50 2.07 -4.37 -16.34
N ALA A 51 1.97 -5.47 -17.08
CA ALA A 51 2.62 -5.58 -18.39
C ALA A 51 1.98 -4.62 -19.40
N ASP A 52 2.81 -4.04 -20.27
CA ASP A 52 2.39 -3.18 -21.38
C ASP A 52 1.52 -1.97 -20.97
N ILE A 53 1.77 -1.44 -19.75
CA ILE A 53 0.95 -0.34 -19.21
C ILE A 53 1.07 0.95 -20.00
N ASP A 54 2.23 1.24 -20.60
CA ASP A 54 2.43 2.45 -21.41
C ASP A 54 1.55 2.46 -22.65
N GLU A 55 1.47 1.32 -23.35
CA GLU A 55 0.63 1.12 -24.51
C GLU A 55 -0.84 1.27 -24.13
N ALA A 56 -1.26 0.62 -23.05
CA ALA A 56 -2.63 0.68 -22.54
C ALA A 56 -3.04 2.11 -22.16
N VAL A 57 -2.19 2.84 -21.44
CA VAL A 57 -2.45 4.23 -21.05
C VAL A 57 -2.57 5.14 -22.27
N ASN A 58 -1.69 4.98 -23.27
CA ASN A 58 -1.78 5.78 -24.50
C ASN A 58 -3.09 5.48 -25.27
N GLU A 59 -3.50 4.23 -25.32
CA GLU A 59 -4.74 3.83 -25.99
C GLU A 59 -5.98 4.40 -25.26
N LEU A 60 -6.03 4.31 -23.94
CA LEU A 60 -7.10 4.87 -23.09
C LEU A 60 -7.20 6.39 -23.26
N ARG A 61 -6.08 7.10 -23.18
CA ARG A 61 -6.04 8.56 -23.35
C ARG A 61 -6.47 8.98 -24.75
N ASN A 62 -6.05 8.26 -25.79
CA ASN A 62 -6.49 8.53 -27.18
C ASN A 62 -8.00 8.29 -27.36
N ALA A 63 -8.60 7.43 -26.54
CA ALA A 63 -10.05 7.24 -26.49
C ALA A 63 -10.77 8.30 -25.63
N GLY A 64 -10.07 9.27 -25.05
CA GLY A 64 -10.65 10.30 -24.20
C GLY A 64 -10.95 9.84 -22.75
N ILE A 65 -10.42 8.70 -22.34
CA ILE A 65 -10.58 8.15 -20.99
C ILE A 65 -9.50 8.75 -20.09
N ILE A 66 -9.89 9.29 -18.96
CA ILE A 66 -8.97 9.84 -17.93
C ILE A 66 -8.27 8.68 -17.22
N VAL A 67 -6.94 8.77 -17.12
CA VAL A 67 -6.13 7.73 -16.46
C VAL A 67 -5.49 8.27 -15.20
N ILE A 68 -5.67 7.55 -14.09
CA ILE A 68 -5.10 7.86 -12.77
C ILE A 68 -4.16 6.72 -12.35
N GLU A 69 -2.89 7.01 -12.10
CA GLU A 69 -1.94 6.08 -11.50
C GLU A 69 -1.85 6.33 -9.98
N ASP A 70 -2.24 5.35 -9.17
CA ASP A 70 -1.99 5.38 -7.72
C ASP A 70 -0.63 4.75 -7.40
N CYS A 71 0.33 5.59 -7.04
CA CYS A 71 1.69 5.21 -6.71
C CYS A 71 1.91 4.94 -5.21
N THR A 72 0.86 4.87 -4.40
CA THR A 72 1.00 4.74 -2.94
C THR A 72 1.89 3.56 -2.54
N GLN A 73 1.78 2.43 -3.21
CA GLN A 73 2.57 1.24 -2.86
C GLN A 73 3.90 1.12 -3.62
N CYS A 74 4.12 1.92 -4.65
CA CYS A 74 5.36 1.91 -5.43
C CYS A 74 6.09 3.27 -5.43
N LEU A 75 5.83 4.11 -4.44
CA LEU A 75 6.30 5.52 -4.38
C LEU A 75 7.80 5.66 -4.64
N TYR A 76 8.61 4.79 -4.07
CA TYR A 76 10.07 4.86 -4.18
C TYR A 76 10.68 3.89 -5.20
N SER A 77 9.86 3.08 -5.88
CA SER A 77 10.34 2.31 -7.03
C SER A 77 10.70 3.24 -8.18
N THR A 78 11.73 2.87 -8.95
CA THR A 78 12.29 3.73 -10.00
C THR A 78 11.99 3.25 -11.41
N PHE A 79 11.18 2.20 -11.57
CA PHE A 79 10.67 1.78 -12.86
C PHE A 79 9.87 2.91 -13.52
N LYS A 80 9.81 2.90 -14.83
CA LYS A 80 9.15 3.94 -15.61
C LYS A 80 7.68 4.10 -15.20
N ARG A 81 7.30 5.34 -14.87
CA ARG A 81 5.91 5.68 -14.62
C ARG A 81 5.13 5.73 -15.92
N ALA A 82 3.87 5.30 -15.84
CA ALA A 82 2.97 5.41 -16.96
C ALA A 82 2.66 6.90 -17.28
N ASN A 83 2.29 7.16 -18.53
CA ASN A 83 1.94 8.51 -18.98
C ASN A 83 0.49 8.87 -18.59
N ALA A 84 0.10 8.63 -17.35
CA ALA A 84 -1.23 8.90 -16.82
C ALA A 84 -1.54 10.40 -16.76
N ASP A 85 -2.83 10.77 -16.79
CA ASP A 85 -3.27 12.17 -16.65
C ASP A 85 -3.05 12.68 -15.24
N TYR A 86 -3.25 11.80 -14.26
CA TYR A 86 -3.04 12.09 -12.85
C TYR A 86 -2.20 11.01 -12.18
N VAL A 87 -1.35 11.44 -11.25
CA VAL A 87 -0.58 10.54 -10.37
C VAL A 87 -0.88 10.93 -8.93
N VAL A 88 -1.23 9.94 -8.11
CA VAL A 88 -1.51 10.17 -6.69
C VAL A 88 -0.67 9.23 -5.81
N ALA A 89 -0.31 9.66 -4.60
CA ALA A 89 0.29 8.78 -3.62
C ALA A 89 0.11 9.27 -2.19
N SER A 90 0.11 8.34 -1.23
CA SER A 90 0.20 8.60 0.20
C SER A 90 1.60 8.29 0.73
N ILE A 91 2.25 9.26 1.37
CA ILE A 91 3.59 9.07 1.98
C ILE A 91 3.51 8.34 3.32
N ARG A 92 2.35 8.32 3.98
CA ARG A 92 2.11 7.67 5.29
C ARG A 92 2.36 6.17 5.30
N LYS A 93 2.37 5.53 4.15
CA LYS A 93 2.66 4.08 4.03
C LYS A 93 4.15 3.77 4.15
N TRP A 94 5.02 4.76 3.96
CA TRP A 94 6.46 4.59 3.86
C TRP A 94 7.25 5.10 5.06
N CYS A 95 6.70 6.08 5.76
CA CYS A 95 7.32 6.65 6.96
C CYS A 95 6.27 7.04 8.00
N GLY A 96 6.72 7.22 9.24
CA GLY A 96 5.85 7.55 10.38
C GLY A 96 5.51 9.03 10.44
N VAL A 97 4.72 9.49 9.48
CA VAL A 97 4.20 10.87 9.42
C VAL A 97 2.72 10.92 9.77
N PRO A 98 2.23 12.00 10.38
CA PRO A 98 0.81 12.16 10.72
C PRO A 98 -0.09 12.14 9.49
N ASP A 99 0.28 12.88 8.45
CA ASP A 99 -0.46 13.14 7.23
C ASP A 99 0.47 13.14 6.01
N GLY A 100 -0.07 13.50 4.87
CA GLY A 100 0.70 13.74 3.66
C GLY A 100 0.47 12.74 2.54
N GLY A 101 0.45 13.29 1.37
CA GLY A 101 0.33 12.67 0.09
C GLY A 101 0.57 13.72 -0.98
N PHE A 102 0.48 13.34 -2.22
CA PHE A 102 0.52 14.27 -3.34
C PHE A 102 -0.45 13.85 -4.44
N ALA A 103 -0.85 14.82 -5.22
CA ALA A 103 -1.51 14.63 -6.50
C ALA A 103 -0.80 15.47 -7.55
N VAL A 104 -0.50 14.89 -8.68
CA VAL A 104 0.11 15.57 -9.84
C VAL A 104 -0.88 15.49 -11.00
N CYS A 105 -1.15 16.63 -11.62
CA CYS A 105 -1.85 16.72 -12.89
C CYS A 105 -0.81 16.95 -13.98
N LYS A 106 -0.78 16.09 -15.01
CA LYS A 106 0.22 16.15 -16.05
C LYS A 106 0.03 17.35 -16.95
N ASP A 107 -1.17 17.53 -17.46
CA ASP A 107 -1.50 18.55 -18.46
C ASP A 107 -2.58 19.48 -17.88
N GLY A 108 -2.18 20.46 -17.06
CA GLY A 108 -3.13 21.39 -16.47
C GLY A 108 -2.85 21.77 -15.01
N SER A 109 -3.89 22.09 -14.29
CA SER A 109 -3.84 22.41 -12.86
C SER A 109 -5.13 21.96 -12.18
N PHE A 110 -5.02 21.74 -10.86
CA PHE A 110 -6.20 21.48 -10.04
C PHE A 110 -7.00 22.76 -9.82
N GLU A 111 -8.32 22.68 -9.98
CA GLU A 111 -9.23 23.81 -9.69
C GLU A 111 -9.25 24.12 -8.19
N ASN A 112 -9.32 23.06 -7.38
CA ASN A 112 -9.32 23.16 -5.92
C ASN A 112 -7.92 22.87 -5.39
N LYS A 113 -7.38 23.83 -4.63
CA LYS A 113 -6.10 23.67 -3.93
C LYS A 113 -6.35 23.61 -2.43
N PRO A 114 -5.59 22.77 -1.69
CA PRO A 114 -5.69 22.78 -0.24
C PRO A 114 -5.19 24.11 0.31
N GLU A 115 -5.96 24.72 1.22
CA GLU A 115 -5.64 26.04 1.80
C GLU A 115 -5.26 25.97 3.27
N LYS A 116 -5.72 24.95 3.97
CA LYS A 116 -5.57 24.81 5.42
C LYS A 116 -4.78 23.56 5.77
N LYS A 117 -4.24 23.52 6.99
CA LYS A 117 -3.69 22.31 7.61
C LYS A 117 -4.77 21.65 8.46
N ASP A 118 -4.79 20.33 8.45
CA ASP A 118 -5.61 19.57 9.40
C ASP A 118 -4.84 19.43 10.72
N THR A 119 -5.05 20.38 11.62
CA THR A 119 -4.41 20.37 12.93
C THR A 119 -4.96 19.30 13.86
N GLU A 120 -6.22 18.90 13.70
CA GLU A 120 -6.83 17.86 14.52
C GLU A 120 -6.25 16.48 14.21
N LEU A 121 -6.13 16.13 12.95
CA LEU A 121 -5.49 14.90 12.49
C LEU A 121 -4.01 14.86 12.89
N GLU A 122 -3.26 15.96 12.66
CA GLU A 122 -1.84 16.06 13.02
C GLU A 122 -1.64 15.80 14.51
N GLU A 123 -2.38 16.47 15.38
CA GLU A 123 -2.27 16.31 16.83
C GLU A 123 -2.67 14.91 17.29
N ALA A 124 -3.77 14.34 16.78
CA ALA A 124 -4.22 13.00 17.12
C ALA A 124 -3.18 11.93 16.73
N LYS A 125 -2.60 12.01 15.53
CA LYS A 125 -1.54 11.10 15.07
C LYS A 125 -0.24 11.28 15.86
N LYS A 126 0.14 12.50 16.15
CA LYS A 126 1.33 12.81 16.97
C LYS A 126 1.20 12.26 18.37
N GLU A 127 0.07 12.49 19.05
CA GLU A 127 -0.21 11.94 20.38
C GLU A 127 -0.16 10.42 20.36
N ALA A 128 -0.82 9.77 19.40
CA ALA A 128 -0.80 8.32 19.26
C ALA A 128 0.62 7.77 19.04
N SER A 129 1.44 8.47 18.26
CA SER A 129 2.83 8.07 17.98
C SER A 129 3.72 8.20 19.22
N ILE A 130 3.57 9.26 20.00
CA ILE A 130 4.30 9.46 21.28
C ILE A 130 3.92 8.35 22.27
N LEU A 131 2.64 8.09 22.47
CA LEU A 131 2.16 7.03 23.36
C LEU A 131 2.65 5.64 22.93
N LYS A 132 2.69 5.37 21.62
CA LYS A 132 3.26 4.13 21.09
C LYS A 132 4.76 4.02 21.36
N TYR A 133 5.52 5.10 21.17
CA TYR A 133 6.94 5.15 21.50
C TYR A 133 7.18 4.86 22.97
N GLN A 134 6.46 5.53 23.87
CA GLN A 134 6.54 5.31 25.31
C GLN A 134 6.26 3.86 25.68
N TYR A 135 5.22 3.27 25.09
CA TYR A 135 4.89 1.86 25.32
C TYR A 135 6.00 0.90 24.86
N LEU A 136 6.55 1.12 23.64
CA LEU A 136 7.49 0.19 23.04
C LEU A 136 8.92 0.31 23.59
N PHE A 137 9.37 1.52 23.94
CA PHE A 137 10.76 1.79 24.25
C PHE A 137 11.00 2.24 25.68
N GLU A 138 10.01 2.82 26.33
CA GLU A 138 10.12 3.30 27.72
C GLU A 138 9.38 2.39 28.72
N GLY A 139 8.65 1.38 28.24
CA GLY A 139 7.85 0.50 29.10
C GLY A 139 6.70 1.21 29.82
N ALA A 140 6.27 2.38 29.32
CA ALA A 140 5.26 3.22 29.93
C ALA A 140 3.92 3.16 29.18
N GLY A 141 2.81 3.27 29.93
CA GLY A 141 1.47 3.28 29.36
C GLY A 141 0.94 1.89 28.98
N TYR A 142 -0.14 1.88 28.20
CA TYR A 142 -0.85 0.66 27.82
C TYR A 142 -1.09 0.62 26.31
N ARG A 143 -0.98 -0.59 25.74
CA ARG A 143 -1.17 -0.83 24.28
C ARG A 143 -2.51 -0.32 23.78
N ASN A 144 -3.59 -0.56 24.49
CA ASN A 144 -4.93 -0.14 24.10
C ASN A 144 -5.08 1.38 24.00
N VAL A 145 -4.32 2.16 24.77
CA VAL A 145 -4.41 3.63 24.78
C VAL A 145 -3.94 4.19 23.44
N PHE A 146 -2.73 3.85 22.98
CA PHE A 146 -2.26 4.36 21.69
C PHE A 146 -3.05 3.79 20.51
N LEU A 147 -3.53 2.54 20.57
CA LEU A 147 -4.40 1.97 19.54
C LEU A 147 -5.73 2.72 19.42
N THR A 148 -6.34 3.09 20.55
CA THR A 148 -7.57 3.90 20.53
C THR A 148 -7.32 5.29 19.92
N LYS A 149 -6.17 5.91 20.23
CA LYS A 149 -5.81 7.21 19.64
C LYS A 149 -5.56 7.09 18.12
N TYR A 150 -4.88 6.04 17.66
CA TYR A 150 -4.73 5.79 16.21
C TYR A 150 -6.08 5.58 15.53
N ARG A 151 -6.99 4.82 16.14
CA ARG A 151 -8.32 4.59 15.58
C ARG A 151 -9.09 5.91 15.45
N LYS A 152 -9.11 6.73 16.51
CA LYS A 152 -9.72 8.07 16.44
C LYS A 152 -9.14 8.91 15.30
N ALA A 153 -7.83 8.85 15.09
CA ALA A 153 -7.19 9.60 14.02
C ALA A 153 -7.51 9.04 12.61
N GLU A 154 -7.75 7.73 12.47
CA GLU A 154 -8.28 7.18 11.21
C GLU A 154 -9.75 7.59 11.01
N ASP A 155 -10.57 7.59 12.08
CA ASP A 155 -11.98 8.06 12.00
C ASP A 155 -12.05 9.51 11.49
N ILE A 156 -11.18 10.41 11.99
CA ILE A 156 -11.07 11.79 11.49
C ILE A 156 -10.79 11.79 9.98
N LEU A 157 -9.82 10.97 9.55
CA LEU A 157 -9.43 10.90 8.15
C LEU A 157 -10.54 10.36 7.25
N ASP A 158 -11.31 9.39 7.74
CA ASP A 158 -12.41 8.76 6.99
C ASP A 158 -13.64 9.68 6.89
N GLU A 159 -13.84 10.56 7.89
CA GLU A 159 -14.93 11.56 7.89
C GLU A 159 -14.59 12.79 7.04
N GLU A 160 -13.30 13.03 6.78
CA GLU A 160 -12.84 14.23 6.07
C GLU A 160 -13.21 14.22 4.59
N LYS A 161 -13.79 15.34 4.15
CA LYS A 161 -14.18 15.59 2.75
C LYS A 161 -13.46 16.80 2.15
N LEU A 162 -12.56 17.42 2.92
CA LEU A 162 -11.82 18.61 2.51
C LEU A 162 -10.39 18.25 2.09
N TYR A 163 -9.78 19.15 1.37
CA TYR A 163 -8.38 19.03 0.94
C TYR A 163 -7.51 19.86 1.87
N PHE A 164 -6.57 19.21 2.57
CA PHE A 164 -5.66 19.88 3.49
C PHE A 164 -4.24 19.92 2.92
N THR A 165 -3.49 20.95 3.27
CA THR A 165 -2.05 20.98 3.03
C THR A 165 -1.35 20.06 4.01
N ILE A 166 -0.24 19.47 3.59
CA ILE A 166 0.61 18.65 4.47
C ILE A 166 1.08 19.47 5.69
N SER A 167 1.12 18.84 6.88
CA SER A 167 1.64 19.47 8.08
C SER A 167 3.13 19.80 7.99
N ASP A 168 3.58 20.81 8.74
CA ASP A 168 5.01 21.17 8.79
C ASP A 168 5.86 20.03 9.33
N LEU A 169 5.32 19.27 10.28
CA LEU A 169 5.99 18.09 10.83
C LEU A 169 6.21 17.02 9.77
N SER A 170 5.16 16.66 9.01
CA SER A 170 5.27 15.69 7.93
C SER A 170 6.20 16.16 6.82
N ALA A 171 6.13 17.42 6.44
CA ALA A 171 7.01 18.02 5.43
C ALA A 171 8.48 17.98 5.89
N ALA A 172 8.75 18.31 7.15
CA ALA A 172 10.10 18.26 7.71
C ALA A 172 10.66 16.83 7.75
N ILE A 173 9.86 15.86 8.20
CA ILE A 173 10.26 14.44 8.21
C ILE A 173 10.55 13.96 6.79
N GLN A 174 9.64 14.23 5.84
CA GLN A 174 9.80 13.82 4.46
C GLN A 174 11.04 14.43 3.79
N SER A 175 11.32 15.71 4.05
CA SER A 175 12.48 16.41 3.49
C SER A 175 13.82 15.91 4.02
N ASN A 176 13.83 15.29 5.20
CA ASN A 176 15.04 14.74 5.84
C ASN A 176 15.11 13.21 5.76
N LEU A 177 14.18 12.56 5.05
CA LEU A 177 14.16 11.12 4.91
C LEU A 177 15.32 10.67 3.99
N ASP A 178 16.19 9.79 4.51
CA ASP A 178 17.20 9.12 3.69
C ASP A 178 16.53 8.05 2.83
N ILE A 179 16.13 8.46 1.63
CA ILE A 179 15.40 7.61 0.69
C ILE A 179 16.26 6.45 0.20
N GLU A 180 17.55 6.66 -0.02
CA GLU A 180 18.43 5.59 -0.53
C GLU A 180 18.66 4.52 0.54
N SER A 181 18.87 4.90 1.79
CA SER A 181 18.93 3.95 2.91
C SER A 181 17.60 3.20 3.09
N LEU A 182 16.46 3.89 2.96
CA LEU A 182 15.13 3.26 3.00
C LEU A 182 14.98 2.19 1.90
N LYS A 183 15.31 2.52 0.65
CA LYS A 183 15.22 1.59 -0.48
C LYS A 183 16.09 0.37 -0.25
N GLN A 184 17.36 0.59 0.08
CA GLN A 184 18.33 -0.48 0.31
C GLN A 184 17.83 -1.42 1.42
N LYS A 185 17.47 -0.87 2.59
CA LYS A 185 17.07 -1.67 3.74
C LYS A 185 15.81 -2.51 3.46
N ARG A 186 14.81 -1.95 2.77
CA ARG A 186 13.61 -2.70 2.39
C ARG A 186 13.90 -3.84 1.42
N ARG A 187 14.77 -3.62 0.44
CA ARG A 187 15.20 -4.64 -0.52
C ARG A 187 15.98 -5.76 0.17
N GLU A 188 16.91 -5.42 1.09
CA GLU A 188 17.64 -6.40 1.89
C GLU A 188 16.69 -7.26 2.73
N ASN A 189 15.79 -6.64 3.47
CA ASN A 189 14.80 -7.32 4.30
C ASN A 189 13.89 -8.23 3.45
N TYR A 190 13.43 -7.74 2.29
CA TYR A 190 12.62 -8.53 1.35
C TYR A 190 13.36 -9.78 0.90
N LYS A 191 14.61 -9.63 0.46
CA LYS A 191 15.43 -10.75 0.00
C LYS A 191 15.56 -11.82 1.08
N ILE A 192 15.87 -11.43 2.33
CA ILE A 192 15.99 -12.38 3.44
C ILE A 192 14.68 -13.14 3.67
N ILE A 193 13.53 -12.45 3.67
CA ILE A 193 12.22 -13.08 3.85
C ILE A 193 11.90 -14.01 2.67
N ALA A 194 12.08 -13.56 1.43
CA ALA A 194 11.77 -14.34 0.25
C ALA A 194 12.61 -15.63 0.17
N GLU A 195 13.91 -15.52 0.42
CA GLU A 195 14.83 -16.69 0.46
C GLU A 195 14.48 -17.63 1.62
N GLY A 196 14.20 -17.08 2.81
CA GLY A 196 13.92 -17.87 4.01
C GLY A 196 12.57 -18.58 4.02
N LEU A 197 11.60 -18.08 3.24
CA LEU A 197 10.27 -18.69 3.13
C LEU A 197 10.09 -19.58 1.89
N LYS A 198 11.05 -19.61 0.98
CA LYS A 198 10.93 -20.33 -0.30
C LYS A 198 10.56 -21.79 -0.16
N GLU A 199 11.15 -22.48 0.82
CA GLU A 199 10.93 -23.92 1.06
C GLU A 199 9.95 -24.19 2.24
N VAL A 200 9.24 -23.16 2.71
CA VAL A 200 8.28 -23.32 3.79
C VAL A 200 6.94 -23.78 3.21
N GLU A 201 6.60 -25.05 3.46
CA GLU A 201 5.36 -25.65 2.99
C GLU A 201 4.12 -24.85 3.42
N GLY A 202 3.16 -24.68 2.51
CA GLY A 202 1.92 -23.96 2.76
C GLY A 202 2.07 -22.42 2.72
N ILE A 203 3.26 -21.91 2.37
CA ILE A 203 3.52 -20.48 2.14
C ILE A 203 4.10 -20.30 0.74
N THR A 204 3.52 -19.39 -0.03
CA THR A 204 4.04 -18.97 -1.33
C THR A 204 4.37 -17.50 -1.30
N VAL A 205 5.63 -17.14 -1.56
CA VAL A 205 6.03 -15.74 -1.78
C VAL A 205 5.61 -15.33 -3.19
N ILE A 206 4.80 -14.28 -3.33
CA ILE A 206 4.21 -13.90 -4.62
C ILE A 206 5.29 -13.46 -5.63
N THR A 207 6.27 -12.66 -5.19
CA THR A 207 7.40 -12.24 -6.02
C THR A 207 8.69 -12.73 -5.38
N GLU A 208 9.27 -13.81 -5.90
CA GLU A 208 10.48 -14.39 -5.30
C GLU A 208 11.72 -13.48 -5.45
N VAL A 209 11.83 -12.77 -6.55
CA VAL A 209 12.97 -11.91 -6.85
C VAL A 209 12.49 -10.54 -7.34
N LEU A 210 12.97 -9.49 -6.70
CA LEU A 210 12.72 -8.11 -7.10
C LEU A 210 13.66 -7.67 -8.24
N ALA A 211 13.13 -6.95 -9.22
CA ALA A 211 13.95 -6.23 -10.19
C ALA A 211 14.75 -5.10 -9.51
N GLU A 212 15.78 -4.58 -10.20
CA GLU A 212 16.68 -3.57 -9.60
C GLU A 212 15.97 -2.25 -9.25
N ASP A 213 14.96 -1.90 -10.01
CA ASP A 213 14.18 -0.67 -9.91
C ASP A 213 12.92 -0.80 -9.01
N GLU A 214 12.69 -1.96 -8.42
CA GLU A 214 11.58 -2.23 -7.52
C GLU A 214 11.97 -2.00 -6.05
N VAL A 215 11.14 -1.26 -5.33
CA VAL A 215 11.28 -1.03 -3.88
C VAL A 215 10.03 -1.52 -3.17
N PRO A 216 10.14 -2.60 -2.37
CA PRO A 216 8.97 -3.26 -1.82
C PRO A 216 8.38 -2.52 -0.62
N LEU A 217 7.03 -2.43 -0.58
CA LEU A 217 6.30 -1.92 0.59
C LEU A 217 6.14 -3.00 1.66
N TYR A 218 5.81 -4.22 1.25
CA TYR A 218 5.71 -5.45 2.05
C TYR A 218 6.30 -6.62 1.27
N CYS A 219 6.48 -7.77 1.92
CA CYS A 219 6.65 -9.05 1.24
C CYS A 219 5.32 -9.80 1.29
N PRO A 220 4.52 -9.78 0.20
CA PRO A 220 3.24 -10.47 0.16
C PRO A 220 3.45 -11.97 0.00
N ILE A 221 2.75 -12.74 0.81
CA ILE A 221 2.70 -14.20 0.75
C ILE A 221 1.25 -14.67 0.58
N LEU A 222 1.08 -15.86 0.02
CA LEU A 222 -0.19 -16.58 -0.03
C LEU A 222 -0.14 -17.81 0.87
N SER A 223 -1.25 -18.11 1.54
CA SER A 223 -1.43 -19.34 2.30
C SER A 223 -2.90 -19.66 2.52
N GLU A 224 -3.27 -20.94 2.36
CA GLU A 224 -4.57 -21.49 2.76
C GLU A 224 -4.81 -21.34 4.28
N HIS A 225 -3.73 -21.22 5.07
CA HIS A 225 -3.77 -21.06 6.52
C HIS A 225 -3.47 -19.62 6.97
N ARG A 226 -3.76 -18.64 6.13
CA ARG A 226 -3.45 -17.22 6.38
C ARG A 226 -3.79 -16.74 7.80
N PHE A 227 -4.98 -17.05 8.30
CA PHE A 227 -5.43 -16.60 9.62
C PHE A 227 -4.66 -17.24 10.77
N ASP A 228 -4.27 -18.50 10.64
CA ASP A 228 -3.50 -19.20 11.68
C ASP A 228 -2.07 -18.67 11.68
N ILE A 229 -1.49 -18.45 10.51
CA ILE A 229 -0.18 -17.78 10.36
C ILE A 229 -0.23 -16.39 10.99
N GLN A 230 -1.26 -15.59 10.70
CA GLN A 230 -1.40 -14.26 11.29
C GLN A 230 -1.51 -14.30 12.83
N LYS A 231 -2.31 -15.22 13.38
CA LYS A 231 -2.43 -15.40 14.84
C LYS A 231 -1.10 -15.79 15.45
N LEU A 232 -0.36 -16.71 14.81
CA LEU A 232 0.96 -17.13 15.25
C LEU A 232 1.94 -15.96 15.30
N LEU A 233 2.00 -15.16 14.23
CA LEU A 233 2.84 -13.96 14.16
C LEU A 233 2.47 -12.94 15.25
N VAL A 234 1.16 -12.67 15.42
CA VAL A 234 0.67 -11.74 16.46
C VAL A 234 1.03 -12.22 17.88
N LYS A 235 0.92 -13.54 18.16
CA LYS A 235 1.37 -14.14 19.43
C LYS A 235 2.85 -13.90 19.70
N ASN A 236 3.65 -13.80 18.67
CA ASN A 236 5.08 -13.50 18.73
C ASN A 236 5.39 -12.00 18.55
N ALA A 237 4.41 -11.11 18.74
CA ALA A 237 4.53 -9.66 18.54
C ALA A 237 5.02 -9.23 17.14
N ILE A 238 4.67 -10.00 16.11
CA ILE A 238 4.91 -9.69 14.71
C ILE A 238 3.57 -9.35 14.06
N TYR A 239 3.42 -8.13 13.56
CA TYR A 239 2.15 -7.64 13.02
C TYR A 239 2.19 -7.64 11.49
N ALA A 240 1.73 -8.74 10.89
CA ALA A 240 1.57 -8.90 9.46
C ALA A 240 0.13 -8.49 9.06
N PRO A 241 -0.06 -7.40 8.32
CA PRO A 241 -1.40 -6.98 7.92
C PRO A 241 -1.92 -7.80 6.75
N ILE A 242 -3.26 -7.91 6.67
CA ILE A 242 -3.96 -8.26 5.44
C ILE A 242 -4.20 -6.96 4.68
N VAL A 243 -3.58 -6.80 3.53
CA VAL A 243 -3.71 -5.58 2.72
C VAL A 243 -4.29 -5.97 1.35
N TRP A 244 -5.57 -5.77 1.12
CA TRP A 244 -6.64 -5.25 2.00
C TRP A 244 -7.66 -6.34 2.29
N LEU A 245 -8.48 -6.16 3.33
CA LEU A 245 -9.70 -6.94 3.46
C LEU A 245 -10.68 -6.50 2.34
N LYS A 246 -11.43 -7.45 1.80
CA LYS A 246 -12.49 -7.15 0.84
C LYS A 246 -13.55 -6.29 1.54
N ALA A 247 -13.77 -5.07 1.06
CA ALA A 247 -14.78 -4.19 1.61
C ALA A 247 -16.18 -4.61 1.14
N ASP A 248 -17.20 -4.35 1.94
CA ASP A 248 -18.60 -4.62 1.56
C ASP A 248 -19.02 -3.83 0.30
N SER A 249 -18.42 -2.66 0.09
CA SER A 249 -18.60 -1.82 -1.10
C SER A 249 -17.80 -2.28 -2.33
N CYS A 250 -17.00 -3.35 -2.21
CA CYS A 250 -16.19 -3.83 -3.30
C CYS A 250 -17.08 -4.35 -4.44
N PRO A 251 -16.86 -3.94 -5.69
CA PRO A 251 -17.56 -4.52 -6.84
C PRO A 251 -17.30 -6.03 -6.94
N ALA A 252 -18.10 -6.72 -7.74
CA ALA A 252 -17.81 -8.09 -8.09
C ALA A 252 -16.41 -8.20 -8.72
N VAL A 253 -15.63 -9.13 -8.26
CA VAL A 253 -14.29 -9.45 -8.75
C VAL A 253 -14.27 -10.86 -9.32
N ASP A 254 -13.23 -11.20 -10.08
CA ASP A 254 -13.02 -12.54 -10.59
C ASP A 254 -12.49 -13.52 -9.52
N GLU A 255 -12.40 -14.80 -9.89
CA GLU A 255 -11.96 -15.88 -8.97
C GLU A 255 -10.52 -15.67 -8.48
N ASP A 256 -9.61 -15.11 -9.29
CA ASP A 256 -8.24 -14.87 -8.91
C ASP A 256 -8.14 -13.76 -7.85
N ALA A 257 -8.91 -12.68 -8.02
CA ALA A 257 -8.97 -11.61 -7.04
C ALA A 257 -9.66 -12.07 -5.74
N ASP A 258 -10.72 -12.89 -5.81
CA ASP A 258 -11.34 -13.49 -4.62
C ASP A 258 -10.32 -14.39 -3.88
N TYR A 259 -9.56 -15.21 -4.61
CA TYR A 259 -8.50 -16.02 -4.04
C TYR A 259 -7.45 -15.16 -3.30
N LEU A 260 -7.01 -14.04 -3.93
CA LEU A 260 -6.08 -13.11 -3.27
C LEU A 260 -6.65 -12.53 -1.98
N TYR A 261 -7.92 -12.07 -1.99
CA TYR A 261 -8.57 -11.56 -0.80
C TYR A 261 -8.60 -12.58 0.35
N ASP A 262 -8.72 -13.86 0.03
CA ASP A 262 -8.82 -14.91 1.03
C ASP A 262 -7.46 -15.42 1.54
N HIS A 263 -6.39 -15.32 0.75
CA HIS A 263 -5.13 -15.99 1.04
C HIS A 263 -3.93 -15.07 1.28
N ILE A 264 -4.00 -13.78 0.90
CA ILE A 264 -2.86 -12.86 1.01
C ILE A 264 -2.59 -12.44 2.46
N LEU A 265 -1.30 -12.42 2.83
CA LEU A 265 -0.78 -11.85 4.07
C LEU A 265 0.51 -11.08 3.76
N CYS A 266 0.70 -9.91 4.37
CA CYS A 266 1.83 -9.04 4.07
C CYS A 266 2.86 -9.07 5.20
N ILE A 267 4.01 -9.67 4.96
CA ILE A 267 5.10 -9.68 5.93
C ILE A 267 5.76 -8.30 5.98
N PRO A 268 5.91 -7.70 7.21
CA PRO A 268 6.55 -6.41 7.36
C PRO A 268 8.06 -6.49 7.10
N ILE A 269 8.56 -5.59 6.27
CA ILE A 269 9.95 -5.53 5.83
C ILE A 269 10.50 -4.11 5.85
N ASP A 270 9.86 -3.22 6.60
CA ASP A 270 10.18 -1.80 6.54
C ASP A 270 11.59 -1.48 7.10
N GLN A 271 12.09 -0.30 6.76
CA GLN A 271 13.45 0.14 7.03
C GLN A 271 13.85 0.23 8.52
N ARG A 272 12.91 0.12 9.44
CA ARG A 272 13.17 0.11 10.89
C ARG A 272 13.73 -1.21 11.39
N TYR A 273 13.57 -2.27 10.60
CA TYR A 273 13.97 -3.63 10.93
C TYR A 273 15.27 -4.02 10.25
N GLY A 274 15.96 -4.99 10.83
CA GLY A 274 17.21 -5.55 10.31
C GLY A 274 17.13 -7.05 10.07
N GLU A 275 18.27 -7.63 9.72
CA GLU A 275 18.41 -9.05 9.41
C GLU A 275 17.91 -9.97 10.53
N ASP A 276 18.20 -9.64 11.80
CA ASP A 276 17.78 -10.45 12.96
C ASP A 276 16.26 -10.46 13.11
N ASP A 277 15.59 -9.33 12.82
CA ASP A 277 14.14 -9.25 12.83
C ASP A 277 13.54 -10.13 11.72
N MET A 278 14.13 -10.11 10.53
CA MET A 278 13.68 -10.97 9.41
C MET A 278 13.89 -12.45 9.74
N LYS A 279 15.03 -12.82 10.30
CA LYS A 279 15.30 -14.19 10.77
C LYS A 279 14.30 -14.61 11.86
N ARG A 280 13.92 -13.70 12.76
CA ARG A 280 12.89 -13.97 13.78
C ARG A 280 11.54 -14.28 13.15
N VAL A 281 11.13 -13.55 12.11
CA VAL A 281 9.90 -13.85 11.35
C VAL A 281 9.95 -15.24 10.76
N ILE A 282 11.03 -15.57 10.03
CA ILE A 282 11.24 -16.87 9.38
C ILE A 282 11.19 -18.00 10.41
N ASN A 283 11.97 -17.89 11.50
CA ASN A 283 12.01 -18.92 12.55
C ASN A 283 10.64 -19.14 13.20
N THR A 284 9.86 -18.06 13.39
CA THR A 284 8.51 -18.15 13.94
C THR A 284 7.60 -18.98 13.02
N LEU A 285 7.76 -18.83 11.70
CA LEU A 285 6.95 -19.56 10.71
C LEU A 285 7.38 -21.02 10.54
N ILE A 286 8.68 -21.33 10.72
CA ILE A 286 9.21 -22.69 10.58
C ILE A 286 8.96 -23.54 11.83
N GLN A 287 9.11 -22.99 13.04
CA GLN A 287 9.09 -23.74 14.30
C GLN A 287 7.70 -24.22 14.76
N ASN A 288 6.63 -23.79 14.14
CA ASN A 288 5.26 -24.12 14.51
C ASN A 288 4.53 -25.00 13.46
N LYS A 289 5.31 -25.88 12.84
CA LYS A 289 4.79 -27.01 12.04
C LYS A 289 4.34 -28.17 12.93
#